data_f0cdb8848b3780b85ec8dac686aaa25d
#
_entry.id   f0cdb8848b3780b85ec8dac686aaa25d
#
_cell.length_a   1.000
_cell.length_b   1.000
_cell.length_c   1.000
_cell.angle_alpha   90.00
_cell.angle_beta   90.00
_cell.angle_gamma   90.00
#
_symmetry.space_group_name_H-M   'P 1'
#
loop_
_entity.id
_entity.type
_entity.pdbx_description
1 polymer ?
#
loop_
_entity_poly.entity_id
_entity_poly.type
_entity_poly.pdbx_seq_one_letter_code
_entity_poly.pdbx_strand_id
1 'polypeptide(L)'
;MKNKRWIAQLGVLACALSAFGVQAQQAPQPAQGQTAEGAQKFLAAVARKGNAHAWFVDAQGRTNYVRGTAIRTTTHVGVLGTDEQKSQRAVEKQLPAFTVSEIDTQAADGKPDACLTRIPKWEAREPLVETRNWTTTDEGILIDTPIVHAEISTYEPAPELLAPHWIDWRNVKLNRATNGAQMTASFKEKHYTAHLAFTGEAELLDRIEYAMKFLKLSCDDTSATGF
;
A
#
# COMPACT_ATOMS: atom_id res chain seq x y z
N MET A 1 10.42 34.04 -82.64
CA MET A 1 11.82 34.61 -82.69
C MET A 1 12.40 34.51 -81.29
N LYS A 2 13.61 33.83 -81.19
CA LYS A 2 14.70 34.05 -80.23
C LYS A 2 14.35 33.89 -78.75
N ASN A 3 15.07 33.20 -77.85
CA ASN A 3 16.38 32.48 -77.97
C ASN A 3 16.50 31.60 -76.71
N LYS A 4 17.16 30.50 -76.92
CA LYS A 4 17.67 29.54 -75.91
C LYS A 4 18.63 30.23 -74.94
N ARG A 5 18.68 29.83 -73.65
CA ARG A 5 19.95 29.64 -72.94
C ARG A 5 19.81 28.53 -71.89
N TRP A 6 20.52 27.47 -72.12
CA TRP A 6 20.88 26.43 -71.22
C TRP A 6 21.96 26.94 -70.26
N ILE A 7 21.79 26.69 -68.97
CA ILE A 7 22.88 26.68 -68.00
C ILE A 7 22.79 25.39 -67.22
N ALA A 8 23.77 24.51 -67.47
CA ALA A 8 24.04 23.32 -66.66
C ALA A 8 24.70 23.77 -65.36
N GLN A 9 24.20 23.33 -64.22
CA GLN A 9 24.94 23.37 -62.96
C GLN A 9 25.10 21.95 -62.42
N LEU A 10 26.37 21.58 -62.32
CA LEU A 10 26.91 20.37 -61.77
C LEU A 10 26.49 20.20 -60.26
N GLY A 11 26.00 19.03 -59.98
CA GLY A 11 25.74 18.61 -58.61
C GLY A 11 27.02 18.30 -57.84
N VAL A 12 27.09 18.80 -56.64
CA VAL A 12 28.05 18.35 -55.64
C VAL A 12 27.27 17.42 -54.68
N LEU A 13 27.58 16.15 -54.75
CA LEU A 13 27.07 15.12 -53.82
C LEU A 13 27.86 15.30 -52.50
N ALA A 14 27.25 15.92 -51.50
CA ALA A 14 27.77 15.93 -50.16
C ALA A 14 27.18 14.72 -49.39
N CYS A 15 27.98 13.69 -49.18
CA CYS A 15 27.69 12.59 -48.24
C CYS A 15 27.68 13.13 -46.80
N ALA A 16 26.49 13.36 -46.26
CA ALA A 16 26.33 13.61 -44.85
C ALA A 16 26.37 12.26 -44.12
N LEU A 17 27.49 11.93 -43.51
CA LEU A 17 27.64 10.87 -42.53
C LEU A 17 26.83 11.28 -41.28
N SER A 18 25.63 10.73 -41.13
CA SER A 18 24.82 10.84 -39.92
C SER A 18 25.49 9.99 -38.83
N ALA A 19 26.30 10.62 -37.99
CA ALA A 19 26.73 10.05 -36.74
C ALA A 19 25.48 9.84 -35.86
N PHE A 20 25.01 8.62 -35.73
CA PHE A 20 24.05 8.22 -34.69
C PHE A 20 24.77 8.38 -33.36
N GLY A 21 24.69 9.57 -32.80
CA GLY A 21 25.01 9.80 -31.39
C GLY A 21 24.03 9.03 -30.54
N VAL A 22 24.50 7.98 -29.87
CA VAL A 22 23.81 7.35 -28.77
C VAL A 22 23.62 8.44 -27.72
N GLN A 23 22.47 9.08 -27.69
CA GLN A 23 22.08 9.92 -26.58
C GLN A 23 21.93 9.00 -25.37
N ALA A 24 22.94 8.92 -24.52
CA ALA A 24 22.80 8.46 -23.18
C ALA A 24 21.62 9.25 -22.58
N GLN A 25 20.52 8.57 -22.26
CA GLN A 25 19.42 9.16 -21.54
C GLN A 25 19.98 9.70 -20.22
N GLN A 26 20.23 10.99 -20.19
CA GLN A 26 20.53 11.68 -18.95
C GLN A 26 19.33 11.44 -18.01
N ALA A 27 19.62 10.89 -16.84
CA ALA A 27 18.64 10.82 -15.76
C ALA A 27 18.01 12.21 -15.62
N PRO A 28 16.68 12.32 -15.50
CA PRO A 28 16.01 13.60 -15.42
C PRO A 28 16.61 14.40 -14.28
N GLN A 29 17.28 15.50 -14.62
CA GLN A 29 17.76 16.45 -13.62
C GLN A 29 16.56 16.98 -12.84
N PRO A 30 16.62 17.05 -11.50
CA PRO A 30 15.55 17.62 -10.71
C PRO A 30 15.28 19.04 -11.20
N ALA A 31 14.03 19.31 -11.59
CA ALA A 31 13.62 20.64 -11.98
C ALA A 31 13.86 21.59 -10.79
N GLN A 32 14.47 22.76 -11.06
CA GLN A 32 14.75 23.77 -10.04
C GLN A 32 13.48 24.05 -9.23
N GLY A 33 13.50 23.77 -7.92
CA GLY A 33 12.38 23.96 -7.00
C GLY A 33 11.74 22.69 -6.42
N GLN A 34 12.19 21.51 -6.81
CA GLN A 34 11.71 20.27 -6.18
C GLN A 34 12.42 20.05 -4.85
N THR A 35 11.63 19.81 -3.80
CA THR A 35 12.11 19.54 -2.45
C THR A 35 11.54 18.25 -1.92
N ALA A 36 12.23 17.60 -0.98
CA ALA A 36 11.71 16.41 -0.30
C ALA A 36 10.36 16.72 0.39
N GLU A 37 10.21 17.90 0.97
CA GLU A 37 8.95 18.35 1.55
C GLU A 37 7.82 18.46 0.49
N GLY A 38 8.13 18.98 -0.70
CA GLY A 38 7.19 19.05 -1.81
C GLY A 38 6.73 17.66 -2.28
N ALA A 39 7.64 16.70 -2.36
CA ALA A 39 7.32 15.31 -2.69
C ALA A 39 6.45 14.66 -1.61
N GLN A 40 6.74 14.89 -0.32
CA GLN A 40 5.91 14.45 0.80
C GLN A 40 4.48 15.03 0.74
N LYS A 41 4.36 16.33 0.52
CA LYS A 41 3.05 17.01 0.37
C LYS A 41 2.24 16.43 -0.80
N PHE A 42 2.91 16.09 -1.91
CA PHE A 42 2.26 15.43 -3.04
C PHE A 42 1.73 14.04 -2.65
N LEU A 43 2.57 13.18 -2.04
CA LEU A 43 2.13 11.85 -1.60
C LEU A 43 0.99 11.93 -0.58
N ALA A 44 1.04 12.90 0.34
CA ALA A 44 -0.04 13.15 1.29
C ALA A 44 -1.35 13.56 0.58
N ALA A 45 -1.27 14.35 -0.48
CA ALA A 45 -2.45 14.72 -1.26
C ALA A 45 -3.04 13.51 -2.02
N VAL A 46 -2.21 12.59 -2.48
CA VAL A 46 -2.64 11.33 -3.12
C VAL A 46 -3.32 10.42 -2.10
N ALA A 47 -2.74 10.28 -0.89
CA ALA A 47 -3.32 9.48 0.19
C ALA A 47 -4.71 9.97 0.59
N ARG A 48 -4.89 11.30 0.77
CA ARG A 48 -6.19 11.91 1.08
C ARG A 48 -7.29 11.64 0.05
N LYS A 49 -6.91 11.33 -1.19
CA LYS A 49 -7.87 10.92 -2.25
C LYS A 49 -8.25 9.43 -2.18
N GLY A 50 -7.80 8.70 -1.19
CA GLY A 50 -8.07 7.27 -1.03
C GLY A 50 -7.23 6.34 -1.91
N ASN A 51 -6.16 6.87 -2.51
CA ASN A 51 -5.29 6.11 -3.42
C ASN A 51 -4.06 5.51 -2.72
N ALA A 52 -4.06 5.47 -1.39
CA ALA A 52 -2.99 4.86 -0.61
C ALA A 52 -3.49 3.71 0.25
N HIS A 53 -2.73 2.63 0.27
CA HIS A 53 -3.02 1.41 1.02
C HIS A 53 -1.78 0.92 1.71
N ALA A 54 -1.95 0.29 2.89
CA ALA A 54 -0.86 -0.34 3.61
C ALA A 54 -1.18 -1.81 3.92
N TRP A 55 -0.17 -2.65 3.96
CA TRP A 55 -0.27 -4.00 4.48
C TRP A 55 1.04 -4.42 5.13
N PHE A 56 0.97 -5.43 5.95
CA PHE A 56 2.06 -5.94 6.76
C PHE A 56 2.23 -7.43 6.51
N VAL A 57 3.47 -7.84 6.38
CA VAL A 57 3.83 -9.25 6.21
C VAL A 57 4.68 -9.66 7.41
N ASP A 58 4.19 -10.61 8.21
CA ASP A 58 4.90 -11.11 9.39
C ASP A 58 6.10 -12.00 9.00
N ALA A 59 6.86 -12.44 10.00
CA ALA A 59 8.03 -13.29 9.80
C ALA A 59 7.69 -14.66 9.19
N GLN A 60 6.42 -15.08 9.24
CA GLN A 60 5.90 -16.30 8.64
C GLN A 60 5.36 -16.09 7.22
N GLY A 61 5.43 -14.87 6.69
CA GLY A 61 4.91 -14.52 5.36
C GLY A 61 3.40 -14.32 5.31
N ARG A 62 2.71 -14.19 6.45
CA ARG A 62 1.26 -13.99 6.50
C ARG A 62 0.95 -12.48 6.42
N THR A 63 0.01 -12.13 5.57
CA THR A 63 -0.34 -10.72 5.31
C THR A 63 -1.53 -10.28 6.17
N ASN A 64 -1.40 -9.15 6.87
CA ASN A 64 -2.46 -8.52 7.68
C ASN A 64 -3.16 -9.50 8.61
N TYR A 65 -2.40 -10.36 9.23
CA TYR A 65 -2.93 -11.44 10.04
C TYR A 65 -3.31 -10.94 11.43
N VAL A 66 -4.54 -11.19 11.82
CA VAL A 66 -5.06 -10.83 13.14
C VAL A 66 -5.55 -12.05 13.88
N ARG A 67 -5.41 -12.04 15.19
CA ARG A 67 -5.90 -13.07 16.10
C ARG A 67 -7.08 -12.55 16.88
N GLY A 68 -7.90 -13.45 17.37
CA GLY A 68 -9.06 -13.08 18.16
C GLY A 68 -9.65 -14.25 18.92
N THR A 69 -10.81 -13.99 19.46
CA THR A 69 -11.59 -14.94 20.24
C THR A 69 -13.00 -15.00 19.69
N ALA A 70 -13.50 -16.21 19.45
CA ALA A 70 -14.90 -16.45 19.17
C ALA A 70 -15.59 -17.01 20.40
N ILE A 71 -16.69 -16.40 20.80
CA ILE A 71 -17.59 -16.86 21.83
C ILE A 71 -18.85 -17.40 21.16
N ARG A 72 -19.11 -18.69 21.33
CA ARG A 72 -20.32 -19.34 20.83
C ARG A 72 -21.27 -19.56 21.97
N THR A 73 -22.50 -19.11 21.82
CA THR A 73 -23.65 -19.41 22.67
C THR A 73 -24.51 -20.40 21.89
N THR A 74 -24.81 -21.53 22.52
CA THR A 74 -25.73 -22.56 22.00
C THR A 74 -26.93 -22.63 22.93
N THR A 75 -28.13 -22.41 22.40
CA THR A 75 -29.38 -22.40 23.14
C THR A 75 -30.23 -23.57 22.68
N HIS A 76 -30.45 -24.52 23.54
CA HIS A 76 -31.39 -25.62 23.33
C HIS A 76 -32.79 -25.17 23.80
N VAL A 77 -33.77 -25.21 22.90
CA VAL A 77 -35.15 -24.81 23.20
C VAL A 77 -35.97 -26.08 23.36
N GLY A 78 -36.06 -26.57 24.58
CA GLY A 78 -36.83 -27.79 24.91
C GLY A 78 -38.22 -27.48 25.46
N VAL A 79 -39.09 -28.54 25.56
CA VAL A 79 -40.46 -28.45 26.10
C VAL A 79 -40.46 -28.02 27.56
N LEU A 80 -39.39 -28.31 28.30
CA LEU A 80 -39.27 -28.04 29.75
C LEU A 80 -38.46 -26.77 30.06
N GLY A 81 -38.01 -26.03 29.05
CA GLY A 81 -37.24 -24.80 29.22
C GLY A 81 -36.13 -24.65 28.21
N THR A 82 -35.32 -23.62 28.40
CA THR A 82 -34.13 -23.33 27.58
C THR A 82 -32.86 -23.59 28.38
N ASP A 83 -31.91 -24.28 27.76
CA ASP A 83 -30.55 -24.45 28.29
C ASP A 83 -29.57 -23.70 27.42
N GLU A 84 -28.67 -22.93 28.02
CA GLU A 84 -27.68 -22.12 27.34
C GLU A 84 -26.27 -22.58 27.70
N GLN A 85 -25.48 -22.92 26.68
CA GLN A 85 -24.09 -23.30 26.83
C GLN A 85 -23.19 -22.28 26.09
N LYS A 86 -22.12 -21.89 26.75
CA LYS A 86 -21.11 -21.01 26.16
C LYS A 86 -19.77 -21.73 25.96
N SER A 87 -19.20 -21.58 24.82
CA SER A 87 -17.87 -22.07 24.51
C SER A 87 -17.01 -20.94 23.90
N GLN A 88 -15.72 -21.02 24.15
CA GLN A 88 -14.74 -20.04 23.62
C GLN A 88 -13.67 -20.78 22.85
N ARG A 89 -13.25 -20.20 21.72
CA ARG A 89 -12.14 -20.71 20.91
C ARG A 89 -11.30 -19.58 20.34
N ALA A 90 -10.00 -19.83 20.11
CA ALA A 90 -9.17 -18.92 19.35
C ALA A 90 -9.60 -18.92 17.88
N VAL A 91 -9.55 -17.75 17.27
CA VAL A 91 -9.83 -17.55 15.86
C VAL A 91 -8.74 -16.69 15.23
N GLU A 92 -8.58 -16.83 13.95
CA GLU A 92 -7.60 -16.11 13.17
C GLU A 92 -8.25 -15.63 11.86
N LYS A 93 -7.83 -14.45 11.40
CA LYS A 93 -8.35 -13.85 10.18
C LYS A 93 -7.25 -13.12 9.45
N GLN A 94 -7.27 -13.20 8.13
CA GLN A 94 -6.49 -12.34 7.26
C GLN A 94 -7.37 -11.16 6.82
N LEU A 95 -6.91 -9.94 7.08
CA LEU A 95 -7.58 -8.73 6.65
C LEU A 95 -7.06 -8.29 5.26
N PRO A 96 -7.88 -7.60 4.47
CA PRO A 96 -7.41 -6.90 3.27
C PRO A 96 -6.44 -5.78 3.63
N ALA A 97 -5.84 -5.17 2.62
CA ALA A 97 -5.01 -3.98 2.81
C ALA A 97 -5.79 -2.85 3.50
N PHE A 98 -5.13 -2.18 4.43
CA PHE A 98 -5.70 -1.02 5.13
C PHE A 98 -5.74 0.20 4.21
N THR A 99 -6.75 1.03 4.35
CA THR A 99 -6.77 2.33 3.69
C THR A 99 -5.94 3.33 4.49
N VAL A 100 -5.06 4.05 3.81
CA VAL A 100 -4.26 5.14 4.37
C VAL A 100 -4.83 6.45 3.83
N SER A 101 -5.51 7.20 4.68
CA SER A 101 -6.13 8.48 4.33
C SER A 101 -5.27 9.68 4.69
N GLU A 102 -4.29 9.47 5.56
CA GLU A 102 -3.43 10.53 6.06
C GLU A 102 -1.98 10.04 6.18
N ILE A 103 -1.07 10.86 5.68
CA ILE A 103 0.38 10.75 5.93
C ILE A 103 0.95 12.13 6.20
N ASP A 104 1.96 12.22 7.05
CA ASP A 104 2.67 13.46 7.35
C ASP A 104 4.18 13.22 7.53
N THR A 105 4.93 14.25 7.90
CA THR A 105 6.39 14.21 8.07
C THR A 105 6.84 14.36 9.53
N GLN A 106 5.95 14.15 10.49
CA GLN A 106 6.26 14.30 11.89
C GLN A 106 7.09 13.11 12.40
N ALA A 107 8.31 13.36 12.84
CA ALA A 107 9.15 12.37 13.51
C ALA A 107 8.64 12.04 14.92
N ALA A 108 9.21 11.01 15.54
CA ALA A 108 8.81 10.55 16.88
C ALA A 108 9.02 11.61 17.98
N ASP A 109 9.97 12.54 17.79
CA ASP A 109 10.23 13.69 18.68
C ASP A 109 9.29 14.88 18.41
N GLY A 110 8.35 14.75 17.48
CA GLY A 110 7.38 15.77 17.11
C GLY A 110 7.88 16.82 16.12
N LYS A 111 9.14 16.73 15.68
CA LYS A 111 9.71 17.66 14.69
C LYS A 111 9.44 17.18 13.26
N PRO A 112 9.26 18.09 12.30
CA PRO A 112 9.20 17.71 10.90
C PRO A 112 10.53 17.13 10.41
N ASP A 113 10.47 15.98 9.72
CA ASP A 113 11.60 15.39 9.01
C ASP A 113 11.14 14.99 7.59
N ALA A 114 11.68 15.67 6.59
CA ALA A 114 11.32 15.41 5.20
C ALA A 114 11.73 14.02 4.70
N CYS A 115 12.61 13.33 5.40
CA CYS A 115 13.03 11.96 5.09
C CYS A 115 12.22 10.88 5.81
N LEU A 116 11.28 11.30 6.65
CA LEU A 116 10.33 10.40 7.30
C LEU A 116 8.92 10.65 6.78
N THR A 117 8.20 9.58 6.49
CA THR A 117 6.75 9.63 6.32
C THR A 117 6.12 8.91 7.49
N ARG A 118 5.31 9.64 8.27
CA ARG A 118 4.49 9.03 9.32
C ARG A 118 3.12 8.67 8.76
N ILE A 119 2.66 7.49 9.08
CA ILE A 119 1.29 7.05 8.90
C ILE A 119 0.63 7.08 10.27
N PRO A 120 -0.13 8.12 10.61
CA PRO A 120 -0.67 8.28 11.96
C PRO A 120 -1.79 7.31 12.25
N LYS A 121 -2.52 6.90 11.21
CA LYS A 121 -3.70 6.06 11.32
C LYS A 121 -3.95 5.31 10.02
N TRP A 122 -4.44 4.10 10.13
CA TRP A 122 -5.04 3.34 9.03
C TRP A 122 -6.40 2.78 9.41
N GLU A 123 -7.20 2.50 8.41
CA GLU A 123 -8.54 1.99 8.60
C GLU A 123 -8.66 0.59 8.00
N ALA A 124 -9.09 -0.35 8.83
CA ALA A 124 -9.47 -1.67 8.36
C ALA A 124 -10.76 -1.55 7.53
N ARG A 125 -10.78 -2.16 6.35
CA ARG A 125 -11.97 -2.18 5.48
C ARG A 125 -13.02 -3.17 5.95
N GLU A 126 -12.63 -4.12 6.78
CA GLU A 126 -13.52 -5.14 7.32
C GLU A 126 -13.68 -4.96 8.83
N PRO A 127 -14.84 -5.31 9.36
CA PRO A 127 -15.09 -5.23 10.79
C PRO A 127 -14.20 -6.21 11.55
N LEU A 128 -13.71 -5.75 12.71
CA LEU A 128 -12.96 -6.57 13.66
C LEU A 128 -13.89 -7.36 14.59
N VAL A 129 -15.21 -7.19 14.47
CA VAL A 129 -16.22 -7.95 15.18
C VAL A 129 -17.17 -8.55 14.15
N GLU A 130 -17.32 -9.86 14.21
CA GLU A 130 -18.23 -10.60 13.33
C GLU A 130 -19.27 -11.34 14.18
N THR A 131 -20.51 -11.26 13.77
CA THR A 131 -21.61 -12.00 14.40
C THR A 131 -22.19 -12.97 13.39
N ARG A 132 -22.33 -14.23 13.80
CA ARG A 132 -22.95 -15.29 13.00
C ARG A 132 -24.02 -15.97 13.81
N ASN A 133 -25.21 -16.09 13.25
CA ASN A 133 -26.34 -16.84 13.85
C ASN A 133 -26.74 -17.95 12.87
N TRP A 134 -27.04 -19.13 13.41
CA TRP A 134 -27.60 -20.26 12.65
C TRP A 134 -28.41 -21.16 13.56
N THR A 135 -29.25 -21.98 12.98
CA THR A 135 -30.07 -22.96 13.68
C THR A 135 -29.72 -24.35 13.16
N THR A 136 -29.65 -25.31 14.09
CA THR A 136 -29.60 -26.74 13.81
C THR A 136 -30.81 -27.40 14.45
N THR A 137 -31.14 -28.62 14.03
CA THR A 137 -32.21 -29.39 14.59
C THR A 137 -31.62 -30.61 15.34
N ASP A 138 -32.05 -30.83 16.56
CA ASP A 138 -31.75 -32.06 17.25
C ASP A 138 -32.93 -33.04 16.97
N GLU A 139 -32.62 -34.15 16.29
CA GLU A 139 -33.60 -35.17 15.92
C GLU A 139 -33.95 -35.99 17.15
N GLY A 140 -35.03 -35.60 17.81
CA GLY A 140 -35.58 -36.34 18.97
C GLY A 140 -36.44 -37.52 18.53
N ILE A 141 -36.62 -38.48 19.44
CA ILE A 141 -37.46 -39.68 19.19
C ILE A 141 -38.93 -39.31 18.96
N LEU A 142 -39.40 -38.21 19.53
CA LEU A 142 -40.81 -37.78 19.44
C LEU A 142 -41.00 -36.41 18.86
N ILE A 143 -40.08 -35.51 19.04
CA ILE A 143 -40.19 -34.13 18.63
C ILE A 143 -38.78 -33.61 18.25
N ASP A 144 -38.65 -33.03 17.07
CA ASP A 144 -37.46 -32.32 16.66
C ASP A 144 -37.38 -30.97 17.38
N THR A 145 -36.25 -30.71 18.04
CA THR A 145 -36.06 -29.45 18.79
C THR A 145 -35.04 -28.56 18.13
N PRO A 146 -35.36 -27.27 17.91
CA PRO A 146 -34.39 -26.33 17.32
C PRO A 146 -33.29 -25.97 18.33
N ILE A 147 -32.06 -25.97 17.86
CA ILE A 147 -30.89 -25.48 18.59
C ILE A 147 -30.45 -24.19 17.92
N VAL A 148 -30.50 -23.08 18.64
CA VAL A 148 -30.08 -21.78 18.16
C VAL A 148 -28.63 -21.54 18.57
N HIS A 149 -27.80 -21.14 17.60
CA HIS A 149 -26.41 -20.80 17.81
C HIS A 149 -26.19 -19.34 17.50
N ALA A 150 -25.45 -18.66 18.37
CA ALA A 150 -24.92 -17.33 18.15
C ALA A 150 -23.40 -17.37 18.38
N GLU A 151 -22.60 -16.89 17.42
CA GLU A 151 -21.17 -16.80 17.58
C GLU A 151 -20.73 -15.34 17.33
N ILE A 152 -19.99 -14.78 18.27
CA ILE A 152 -19.39 -13.46 18.17
C ILE A 152 -17.89 -13.68 18.15
N SER A 153 -17.26 -13.32 17.04
CA SER A 153 -15.80 -13.33 16.87
C SER A 153 -15.28 -11.90 17.00
N THR A 154 -14.37 -11.66 17.94
CA THR A 154 -13.69 -10.38 18.14
C THR A 154 -12.23 -10.57 17.78
N TYR A 155 -11.75 -9.78 16.83
CA TYR A 155 -10.36 -9.79 16.37
C TYR A 155 -9.62 -8.59 16.93
N GLU A 156 -8.41 -8.80 17.41
CA GLU A 156 -7.54 -7.75 17.90
C GLU A 156 -6.37 -7.61 16.93
N PRO A 157 -6.17 -6.43 16.32
CA PRO A 157 -4.95 -6.17 15.57
C PRO A 157 -3.74 -6.35 16.50
N ALA A 158 -2.68 -6.93 15.99
CA ALA A 158 -1.42 -6.96 16.72
C ALA A 158 -1.03 -5.54 17.12
N PRO A 159 -0.50 -5.32 18.35
CA PRO A 159 -0.14 -3.98 18.82
C PRO A 159 0.74 -3.21 17.83
N GLU A 160 1.59 -3.92 17.10
CA GLU A 160 2.44 -3.37 16.06
C GLU A 160 1.66 -2.74 14.91
N LEU A 161 0.42 -3.19 14.67
CA LEU A 161 -0.45 -2.65 13.63
C LEU A 161 -1.25 -1.41 14.07
N LEU A 162 -1.29 -1.09 15.36
CA LEU A 162 -2.06 0.04 15.91
C LEU A 162 -1.22 1.30 16.12
N ALA A 163 0.08 1.16 16.25
CA ALA A 163 0.97 2.29 16.49
C ALA A 163 1.14 3.13 15.22
N PRO A 164 1.38 4.43 15.33
CA PRO A 164 1.84 5.20 14.20
C PRO A 164 3.10 4.57 13.61
N HIS A 165 3.19 4.52 12.28
CA HIS A 165 4.35 3.96 11.60
C HIS A 165 5.13 5.03 10.89
N TRP A 166 6.46 4.88 10.87
CA TRP A 166 7.37 5.78 10.19
C TRP A 166 8.09 5.04 9.06
N ILE A 167 8.05 5.60 7.89
CA ILE A 167 8.80 5.14 6.72
C ILE A 167 10.03 6.02 6.61
N ASP A 168 11.19 5.45 6.82
CA ASP A 168 12.48 6.11 6.55
C ASP A 168 12.86 5.87 5.09
N TRP A 169 12.82 6.92 4.29
CA TRP A 169 13.07 6.84 2.85
C TRP A 169 14.47 6.37 2.50
N ARG A 170 15.44 6.50 3.38
CA ARG A 170 16.80 5.94 3.21
C ARG A 170 16.78 4.42 3.06
N ASN A 171 15.87 3.76 3.74
CA ASN A 171 15.81 2.31 3.90
C ASN A 171 14.70 1.61 3.10
N VAL A 172 13.95 2.33 2.24
CA VAL A 172 12.87 1.72 1.47
C VAL A 172 13.37 0.98 0.23
N LYS A 173 12.63 -0.07 -0.12
CA LYS A 173 12.69 -0.69 -1.45
C LYS A 173 11.48 -0.26 -2.25
N LEU A 174 11.72 0.29 -3.44
CA LEU A 174 10.67 0.72 -4.34
C LEU A 174 10.38 -0.38 -5.37
N ASN A 175 9.12 -0.62 -5.62
CA ASN A 175 8.67 -1.58 -6.62
C ASN A 175 7.41 -1.06 -7.34
N ARG A 176 7.41 -1.12 -8.67
CA ARG A 176 6.23 -0.91 -9.49
C ARG A 176 5.67 -2.27 -9.89
N ALA A 177 4.39 -2.49 -9.67
CA ALA A 177 3.75 -3.74 -10.05
C ALA A 177 3.87 -3.97 -11.57
N THR A 178 4.04 -5.21 -12.00
CA THR A 178 4.22 -5.59 -13.41
C THR A 178 3.05 -5.19 -14.30
N ASN A 179 1.84 -5.15 -13.74
CA ASN A 179 0.65 -4.65 -14.43
C ASN A 179 0.57 -3.12 -14.49
N GLY A 180 1.53 -2.40 -13.92
CA GLY A 180 1.59 -0.94 -13.90
C GLY A 180 0.52 -0.26 -13.04
N ALA A 181 -0.28 -1.02 -12.27
CA ALA A 181 -1.42 -0.47 -11.54
C ALA A 181 -1.07 0.08 -10.15
N GLN A 182 0.15 -0.11 -9.68
CA GLN A 182 0.54 0.20 -8.30
C GLN A 182 2.02 0.51 -8.19
N MET A 183 2.35 1.48 -7.34
CA MET A 183 3.71 1.79 -6.87
C MET A 183 3.81 1.55 -5.37
N THR A 184 4.81 0.79 -4.93
CA THR A 184 4.95 0.33 -3.55
C THR A 184 6.30 0.74 -2.96
N ALA A 185 6.30 1.29 -1.75
CA ALA A 185 7.45 1.40 -0.86
C ALA A 185 7.37 0.29 0.19
N SER A 186 8.42 -0.52 0.28
CA SER A 186 8.53 -1.60 1.26
C SER A 186 9.65 -1.27 2.25
N PHE A 187 9.38 -1.42 3.53
CA PHE A 187 10.34 -1.17 4.58
C PHE A 187 10.28 -2.28 5.64
N LYS A 188 11.45 -2.65 6.14
CA LYS A 188 11.57 -3.75 7.10
C LYS A 188 11.58 -3.19 8.51
N GLU A 189 10.67 -3.69 9.31
CA GLU A 189 10.59 -3.51 10.75
C GLU A 189 11.12 -4.74 11.48
N LYS A 190 11.23 -4.65 12.80
CA LYS A 190 11.83 -5.73 13.61
C LYS A 190 11.13 -7.08 13.43
N HIS A 191 9.81 -7.11 13.34
CA HIS A 191 9.00 -8.32 13.33
C HIS A 191 8.16 -8.51 12.07
N TYR A 192 8.15 -7.53 11.17
CA TYR A 192 7.35 -7.56 9.95
C TYR A 192 8.00 -6.73 8.84
N THR A 193 7.51 -6.91 7.63
CA THR A 193 7.76 -5.99 6.51
C THR A 193 6.49 -5.23 6.26
N ALA A 194 6.58 -3.91 6.32
CA ALA A 194 5.46 -3.05 5.98
C ALA A 194 5.56 -2.56 4.54
N HIS A 195 4.42 -2.35 3.94
CA HIS A 195 4.27 -1.90 2.58
C HIS A 195 3.28 -0.73 2.54
N LEU A 196 3.71 0.38 1.95
CA LEU A 196 2.83 1.49 1.57
C LEU A 196 2.72 1.52 0.05
N ALA A 197 1.53 1.38 -0.46
CA ALA A 197 1.26 1.37 -1.87
C ALA A 197 0.33 2.51 -2.29
N PHE A 198 0.57 3.01 -3.48
CA PHE A 198 -0.27 3.98 -4.15
C PHE A 198 -0.83 3.38 -5.44
N THR A 199 -2.10 3.63 -5.71
CA THR A 199 -2.81 3.20 -6.91
C THR A 199 -3.27 4.40 -7.71
N GLY A 200 -3.51 4.23 -9.00
CA GLY A 200 -4.00 5.31 -9.86
C GLY A 200 -3.78 5.01 -11.34
N GLU A 201 -4.18 5.97 -12.16
CA GLU A 201 -3.90 5.96 -13.60
C GLU A 201 -2.38 6.07 -13.87
N ALA A 202 -1.95 5.63 -15.03
CA ALA A 202 -0.54 5.51 -15.39
C ALA A 202 0.25 6.82 -15.19
N GLU A 203 -0.32 7.95 -15.61
CA GLU A 203 0.31 9.28 -15.45
C GLU A 203 0.47 9.66 -13.97
N LEU A 204 -0.53 9.39 -13.14
CA LEU A 204 -0.45 9.62 -11.70
C LEU A 204 0.62 8.73 -11.07
N LEU A 205 0.68 7.46 -11.47
CA LEU A 205 1.68 6.52 -10.97
C LEU A 205 3.10 6.91 -11.37
N ASP A 206 3.31 7.44 -12.57
CA ASP A 206 4.62 7.95 -13.00
C ASP A 206 5.07 9.12 -12.10
N ARG A 207 4.15 10.01 -11.74
CA ARG A 207 4.42 11.12 -10.81
C ARG A 207 4.69 10.63 -9.39
N ILE A 208 3.96 9.61 -8.92
CA ILE A 208 4.18 8.98 -7.61
C ILE A 208 5.55 8.30 -7.58
N GLU A 209 5.87 7.52 -8.60
CA GLU A 209 7.18 6.86 -8.73
C GLU A 209 8.32 7.87 -8.70
N TYR A 210 8.16 8.95 -9.45
CA TYR A 210 9.12 10.04 -9.45
C TYR A 210 9.31 10.65 -8.06
N ALA A 211 8.21 10.99 -7.37
CA ALA A 211 8.24 11.56 -6.03
C ALA A 211 8.91 10.62 -5.01
N MET A 212 8.60 9.32 -5.07
CA MET A 212 9.20 8.32 -4.18
C MET A 212 10.69 8.11 -4.45
N LYS A 213 11.09 8.04 -5.71
CA LYS A 213 12.52 7.96 -6.11
C LYS A 213 13.27 9.21 -5.69
N PHE A 214 12.66 10.39 -5.87
CA PHE A 214 13.25 11.66 -5.45
C PHE A 214 13.45 11.69 -3.93
N LEU A 215 12.46 11.31 -3.13
CA LEU A 215 12.59 11.22 -1.67
C LEU A 215 13.73 10.29 -1.27
N LYS A 216 13.78 9.11 -1.86
CA LYS A 216 14.85 8.15 -1.56
C LYS A 216 16.23 8.73 -1.87
N LEU A 217 16.41 9.35 -3.03
CA LEU A 217 17.69 9.95 -3.43
C LEU A 217 18.05 11.18 -2.58
N SER A 218 17.06 12.03 -2.25
CA SER A 218 17.28 13.23 -1.44
C SER A 218 17.61 12.92 0.02
N CYS A 219 17.21 11.74 0.50
CA CYS A 219 17.42 11.30 1.88
C CYS A 219 18.59 10.33 2.01
N ASP A 220 19.23 9.95 0.93
CA ASP A 220 20.42 9.11 0.97
C ASP A 220 21.63 9.96 1.40
N ASP A 221 22.15 9.68 2.58
CA ASP A 221 23.30 10.39 3.15
C ASP A 221 24.57 10.27 2.27
N THR A 222 24.61 9.24 1.39
CA THR A 222 25.73 9.05 0.47
C THR A 222 25.74 10.09 -0.66
N SER A 223 24.61 10.69 -0.99
CA SER A 223 24.52 11.75 -2.02
C SER A 223 25.35 13.00 -1.65
N ALA A 224 25.58 13.24 -0.36
CA ALA A 224 26.42 14.35 0.12
C ALA A 224 27.92 14.10 -0.05
N THR A 225 28.34 12.86 -0.31
CA THR A 225 29.77 12.49 -0.45
C THR A 225 30.27 12.53 -1.89
N GLY A 226 29.40 12.75 -2.87
CA GLY A 226 29.78 12.85 -4.29
C GLY A 226 30.23 11.52 -4.95
N PHE A 227 29.95 10.38 -4.34
CA PHE A 227 30.23 9.03 -4.86
C PHE A 227 28.92 8.28 -5.18
#